data_270d0803b6b48a1e4c228faadff1b048
#
_entry.id   270d0803b6b48a1e4c228faadff1b048
#
_cell.length_a   1.000
_cell.length_b   1.000
_cell.length_c   1.000
_cell.angle_alpha   90.00
_cell.angle_beta   90.00
_cell.angle_gamma   90.00
#
_symmetry.space_group_name_H-M   'P 1'
#
loop_
_entity.id
_entity.type
_entity.pdbx_description
1 polymer ?
#
loop_
_entity_poly.entity_id
_entity_poly.type
_entity_poly.pdbx_seq_one_letter_code
_entity_poly.pdbx_strand_id
1 'polypeptide(L)'
;MYLFRNKFVALLLVITPKSFWPMKKLSSLFSLFLLIPLFAVASEVGDRTIPAEVAQLADSLKQKFAPDKRVALFDVDYSFSGKNVMLRGVTTSAEAKTALLDGLAKKGYAVMDCLQVLPDEAGLEGKTYGIVNVSVCNLRVAPDFSSEMMTQGLMGMPVRVLQRDGWYRIQTPDNYIAWVHRVGIHPVTREELTAWNNAEKIVVTSHYGFVYSQPSQASQTVSDVAAGNHLKWEGTKGAFYKVAYPDGRQGYISKSISMPEKKWRATLKQDAASIIATAHSMMGIPYLWAGTSSKGVDCS
;
A
#
# COMPACT_ATOMS: atom_id res chain seq x y z
N MET A 1 -2.94 -24.55 37.34
CA MET A 1 -2.87 -25.99 37.03
C MET A 1 -4.19 -26.38 36.35
N TYR A 2 -4.29 -26.17 35.02
CA TYR A 2 -5.34 -26.74 34.18
C TYR A 2 -4.75 -27.06 32.80
N LEU A 3 -4.69 -28.36 32.54
CA LEU A 3 -4.29 -28.95 31.28
C LEU A 3 -5.43 -28.81 30.24
N PHE A 4 -5.17 -28.23 29.09
CA PHE A 4 -6.01 -28.42 27.90
C PHE A 4 -5.25 -29.29 26.89
N ARG A 5 -5.76 -30.50 26.71
CA ARG A 5 -5.30 -31.50 25.75
C ARG A 5 -5.94 -31.23 24.40
N ASN A 6 -5.11 -30.92 23.40
CA ASN A 6 -5.48 -30.85 21.98
C ASN A 6 -5.86 -32.24 21.44
N LYS A 7 -7.01 -32.32 20.77
CA LYS A 7 -7.32 -33.41 19.82
C LYS A 7 -7.40 -32.83 18.42
N PHE A 8 -6.33 -32.98 17.65
CA PHE A 8 -6.34 -32.86 16.20
C PHE A 8 -6.81 -34.22 15.63
N VAL A 9 -7.94 -34.22 14.94
CA VAL A 9 -8.38 -35.36 14.12
C VAL A 9 -7.85 -35.12 12.70
N ALA A 10 -6.84 -35.87 12.32
CA ALA A 10 -6.35 -35.92 10.94
C ALA A 10 -7.25 -36.85 10.12
N LEU A 11 -7.96 -36.30 9.13
CA LEU A 11 -8.69 -37.08 8.15
C LEU A 11 -7.77 -37.44 6.99
N LEU A 12 -7.22 -38.66 7.00
CA LEU A 12 -6.45 -39.24 5.89
C LEU A 12 -7.44 -39.77 4.83
N LEU A 13 -7.52 -39.12 3.69
CA LEU A 13 -8.17 -39.65 2.49
C LEU A 13 -7.18 -40.52 1.74
N VAL A 14 -7.36 -41.85 1.83
CA VAL A 14 -6.67 -42.86 1.03
C VAL A 14 -7.31 -42.89 -0.36
N ILE A 15 -6.60 -42.43 -1.38
CA ILE A 15 -6.97 -42.64 -2.79
C ILE A 15 -6.20 -43.85 -3.30
N THR A 16 -6.93 -44.96 -3.53
CA THR A 16 -6.40 -46.15 -4.22
C THR A 16 -6.54 -45.99 -5.74
N PRO A 17 -5.50 -46.26 -6.54
CA PRO A 17 -5.68 -46.30 -7.99
C PRO A 17 -6.09 -47.72 -8.45
N LYS A 18 -7.24 -47.83 -9.10
CA LYS A 18 -7.58 -48.99 -9.93
C LYS A 18 -7.96 -48.50 -11.32
N SER A 19 -7.12 -48.81 -12.31
CA SER A 19 -7.54 -49.51 -13.53
C SER A 19 -6.37 -49.69 -14.48
N PHE A 20 -6.00 -50.95 -14.67
CA PHE A 20 -5.18 -51.46 -15.76
C PHE A 20 -5.86 -51.27 -17.09
N TRP A 21 -5.16 -50.77 -18.12
CA TRP A 21 -5.53 -50.96 -19.50
C TRP A 21 -4.32 -51.45 -20.29
N PRO A 22 -4.51 -52.45 -21.21
CA PRO A 22 -3.42 -53.19 -21.80
C PRO A 22 -2.74 -52.46 -22.95
N MET A 23 -1.41 -52.57 -22.98
CA MET A 23 -0.55 -52.14 -24.07
C MET A 23 -0.82 -52.97 -25.33
N LYS A 24 -1.29 -52.32 -26.41
CA LYS A 24 -1.12 -52.84 -27.76
C LYS A 24 0.14 -52.25 -28.41
N LYS A 25 1.04 -53.18 -28.80
CA LYS A 25 2.21 -52.90 -29.62
C LYS A 25 1.78 -52.30 -30.95
N LEU A 26 2.37 -51.17 -31.34
CA LEU A 26 2.43 -50.81 -32.76
C LEU A 26 3.85 -50.32 -33.05
N SER A 27 4.46 -51.02 -33.98
CA SER A 27 5.83 -50.90 -34.47
C SER A 27 6.02 -49.68 -35.35
N SER A 28 7.24 -49.12 -35.24
CA SER A 28 8.05 -48.52 -36.30
C SER A 28 7.40 -47.45 -37.17
N LEU A 29 7.85 -46.18 -37.01
CA LEU A 29 8.12 -45.31 -38.15
C LEU A 29 9.04 -44.14 -37.75
N PHE A 30 10.22 -44.13 -38.32
CA PHE A 30 11.12 -43.02 -38.66
C PHE A 30 11.27 -41.85 -37.66
N SER A 31 12.43 -41.92 -36.96
CA SER A 31 13.10 -40.74 -36.38
C SER A 31 13.54 -39.78 -37.47
N LEU A 32 12.82 -38.68 -37.58
CA LEU A 32 13.36 -37.47 -38.24
C LEU A 32 13.78 -36.52 -37.08
N PHE A 33 15.06 -36.61 -36.69
CA PHE A 33 15.69 -35.63 -35.81
C PHE A 33 15.80 -34.32 -36.57
N LEU A 34 14.79 -33.43 -36.35
CA LEU A 34 14.93 -32.01 -36.70
C LEU A 34 15.89 -31.44 -35.66
N LEU A 35 17.15 -31.25 -36.04
CA LEU A 35 18.12 -30.43 -35.34
C LEU A 35 17.63 -28.99 -35.39
N ILE A 36 16.81 -28.58 -34.44
CA ILE A 36 16.57 -27.20 -34.12
C ILE A 36 17.86 -26.69 -33.48
N PRO A 37 18.60 -25.77 -34.10
CA PRO A 37 19.73 -25.15 -33.41
C PRO A 37 19.14 -24.43 -32.18
N LEU A 38 19.53 -24.92 -31.02
CA LEU A 38 19.31 -24.24 -29.76
C LEU A 38 20.13 -22.95 -29.83
N PHE A 39 19.54 -21.89 -30.36
CA PHE A 39 20.07 -20.55 -30.15
C PHE A 39 19.99 -20.32 -28.64
N ALA A 40 21.08 -20.62 -27.95
CA ALA A 40 21.33 -20.11 -26.64
C ALA A 40 21.31 -18.58 -26.77
N VAL A 41 20.19 -17.96 -26.47
CA VAL A 41 20.15 -16.54 -26.17
C VAL A 41 20.97 -16.42 -24.90
N ALA A 42 22.28 -16.25 -25.05
CA ALA A 42 23.10 -15.73 -23.98
C ALA A 42 22.49 -14.37 -23.65
N SER A 43 21.73 -14.29 -22.56
CA SER A 43 21.41 -13.04 -21.96
C SER A 43 22.76 -12.43 -21.55
N GLU A 44 23.30 -11.55 -22.40
CA GLU A 44 24.40 -10.68 -21.99
C GLU A 44 23.92 -9.95 -20.74
N VAL A 45 24.38 -10.38 -19.60
CA VAL A 45 24.29 -9.63 -18.35
C VAL A 45 25.13 -8.39 -18.60
N GLY A 46 24.47 -7.30 -19.06
CA GLY A 46 25.15 -6.03 -19.32
C GLY A 46 25.97 -5.63 -18.10
N ASP A 47 27.10 -5.00 -18.33
CA ASP A 47 27.95 -4.49 -17.26
C ASP A 47 27.12 -3.52 -16.38
N ARG A 48 27.07 -3.81 -15.08
CA ARG A 48 26.37 -2.97 -14.08
C ARG A 48 27.26 -1.86 -13.53
N THR A 49 28.50 -1.78 -13.97
CA THR A 49 29.41 -0.70 -13.55
C THR A 49 28.93 0.62 -14.18
N ILE A 50 28.46 1.54 -13.36
CA ILE A 50 27.98 2.85 -13.81
C ILE A 50 29.20 3.74 -14.14
N PRO A 51 29.35 4.26 -15.38
CA PRO A 51 30.41 5.19 -15.70
C PRO A 51 30.36 6.44 -14.79
N ALA A 52 31.52 6.93 -14.37
CA ALA A 52 31.61 8.05 -13.40
C ALA A 52 30.81 9.29 -13.86
N GLU A 53 30.83 9.60 -15.16
CA GLU A 53 30.10 10.72 -15.74
C GLU A 53 28.57 10.56 -15.69
N VAL A 54 28.08 9.29 -15.68
CA VAL A 54 26.64 8.97 -15.53
C VAL A 54 26.26 8.98 -14.05
N ALA A 55 27.11 8.44 -13.19
CA ALA A 55 26.90 8.50 -11.73
C ALA A 55 26.77 9.95 -11.24
N GLN A 56 27.67 10.85 -11.66
CA GLN A 56 27.61 12.28 -11.32
C GLN A 56 26.32 12.95 -11.82
N LEU A 57 25.88 12.63 -13.04
CA LEU A 57 24.60 13.12 -13.58
C LEU A 57 23.43 12.61 -12.72
N ALA A 58 23.37 11.30 -12.44
CA ALA A 58 22.32 10.69 -11.64
C ALA A 58 22.27 11.31 -10.23
N ASP A 59 23.41 11.47 -9.57
CA ASP A 59 23.47 12.05 -8.22
C ASP A 59 23.01 13.50 -8.21
N SER A 60 23.41 14.30 -9.21
CA SER A 60 22.96 15.70 -9.32
C SER A 60 21.44 15.80 -9.52
N LEU A 61 20.86 14.92 -10.35
CA LEU A 61 19.42 14.88 -10.56
C LEU A 61 18.68 14.38 -9.33
N LYS A 62 19.21 13.36 -8.65
CA LYS A 62 18.65 12.86 -7.40
C LYS A 62 18.64 13.93 -6.30
N GLN A 63 19.73 14.66 -6.12
CA GLN A 63 19.79 15.79 -5.18
C GLN A 63 18.79 16.89 -5.52
N LYS A 64 18.57 17.16 -6.81
CA LYS A 64 17.64 18.20 -7.25
C LYS A 64 16.18 17.81 -7.13
N PHE A 65 15.81 16.59 -7.53
CA PHE A 65 14.41 16.18 -7.72
C PHE A 65 13.88 15.19 -6.67
N ALA A 66 14.78 14.47 -5.99
CA ALA A 66 14.40 13.48 -4.98
C ALA A 66 15.47 13.45 -3.85
N PRO A 67 15.73 14.59 -3.16
CA PRO A 67 16.71 14.65 -2.08
C PRO A 67 16.34 13.78 -0.88
N ASP A 68 15.06 13.60 -0.65
CA ASP A 68 14.51 12.72 0.38
C ASP A 68 13.65 11.62 -0.24
N LYS A 69 14.17 10.39 -0.21
CA LYS A 69 13.50 9.20 -0.75
C LYS A 69 12.17 8.86 -0.08
N ARG A 70 11.90 9.47 1.08
CA ARG A 70 10.63 9.29 1.80
C ARG A 70 9.48 10.04 1.13
N VAL A 71 9.77 11.10 0.37
CA VAL A 71 8.75 11.98 -0.22
C VAL A 71 8.83 12.10 -1.74
N ALA A 72 9.94 11.71 -2.36
CA ALA A 72 10.11 11.68 -3.80
C ALA A 72 10.99 10.50 -4.22
N LEU A 73 10.73 9.96 -5.39
CA LEU A 73 11.45 8.80 -5.92
C LEU A 73 12.27 9.16 -7.15
N PHE A 74 13.50 8.69 -7.16
CA PHE A 74 14.38 8.63 -8.32
C PHE A 74 15.21 7.34 -8.19
N ASP A 75 14.52 6.21 -8.38
CA ASP A 75 15.09 4.87 -8.27
C ASP A 75 15.34 4.36 -9.69
N VAL A 76 16.57 4.49 -10.16
CA VAL A 76 16.98 4.16 -11.53
C VAL A 76 18.08 3.12 -11.52
N ASP A 77 17.82 2.01 -12.19
CA ASP A 77 18.79 0.97 -12.49
C ASP A 77 19.33 1.17 -13.92
N TYR A 78 20.63 0.96 -14.07
CA TYR A 78 21.36 1.13 -15.32
C TYR A 78 21.96 -0.21 -15.77
N SER A 79 21.84 -0.53 -17.05
CA SER A 79 22.53 -1.66 -17.67
C SER A 79 23.21 -1.18 -18.95
N PHE A 80 24.53 -1.32 -19.03
CA PHE A 80 25.36 -0.79 -20.13
C PHE A 80 25.83 -1.92 -21.05
N SER A 81 25.90 -1.60 -22.37
CA SER A 81 26.60 -2.34 -23.39
C SER A 81 27.30 -1.33 -24.31
N GLY A 82 28.57 -1.03 -24.00
CA GLY A 82 29.31 0.07 -24.64
C GLY A 82 28.63 1.44 -24.40
N LYS A 83 28.22 2.12 -25.48
CA LYS A 83 27.45 3.36 -25.42
C LYS A 83 25.93 3.17 -25.44
N ASN A 84 25.44 1.93 -25.39
CA ASN A 84 24.02 1.64 -25.20
C ASN A 84 23.73 1.54 -23.70
N VAL A 85 22.68 2.18 -23.23
CA VAL A 85 22.21 2.10 -21.83
C VAL A 85 20.73 1.78 -21.79
N MET A 86 20.35 0.79 -21.00
CA MET A 86 18.96 0.52 -20.63
C MET A 86 18.70 1.12 -19.26
N LEU A 87 17.65 1.93 -19.17
CA LEU A 87 17.16 2.50 -17.91
C LEU A 87 15.94 1.72 -17.48
N ARG A 88 15.91 1.32 -16.20
CA ARG A 88 14.76 0.71 -15.55
C ARG A 88 14.51 1.38 -14.20
N GLY A 89 13.30 1.20 -13.68
CA GLY A 89 12.95 1.71 -12.35
C GLY A 89 11.84 2.73 -12.39
N VAL A 90 11.80 3.60 -11.38
CA VAL A 90 10.68 4.53 -11.19
C VAL A 90 11.17 5.91 -10.76
N THR A 91 10.41 6.93 -11.16
CA THR A 91 10.55 8.29 -10.62
C THR A 91 9.18 8.94 -10.42
N THR A 92 9.07 9.84 -9.45
CA THR A 92 7.87 10.67 -9.26
C THR A 92 7.94 12.00 -10.01
N SER A 93 9.05 12.28 -10.72
CA SER A 93 9.25 13.53 -11.49
C SER A 93 9.47 13.22 -12.97
N ALA A 94 8.56 13.69 -13.81
CA ALA A 94 8.72 13.64 -15.27
C ALA A 94 9.90 14.52 -15.73
N GLU A 95 10.13 15.64 -15.07
CA GLU A 95 11.25 16.55 -15.35
C GLU A 95 12.60 15.88 -15.06
N ALA A 96 12.70 15.11 -13.98
CA ALA A 96 13.90 14.34 -13.64
C ALA A 96 14.20 13.28 -14.73
N LYS A 97 13.18 12.57 -15.20
CA LYS A 97 13.29 11.61 -16.30
C LYS A 97 13.81 12.30 -17.57
N THR A 98 13.16 13.39 -17.99
CA THR A 98 13.57 14.15 -19.18
C THR A 98 15.02 14.63 -19.07
N ALA A 99 15.39 15.21 -17.93
CA ALA A 99 16.75 15.69 -17.68
C ALA A 99 17.80 14.56 -17.72
N LEU A 100 17.44 13.35 -17.25
CA LEU A 100 18.31 12.18 -17.34
C LEU A 100 18.52 11.74 -18.79
N LEU A 101 17.43 11.62 -19.56
CA LEU A 101 17.50 11.22 -20.97
C LEU A 101 18.33 12.21 -21.78
N ASP A 102 18.09 13.52 -21.64
CA ASP A 102 18.84 14.58 -22.29
C ASP A 102 20.32 14.58 -21.89
N GLY A 103 20.61 14.37 -20.61
CA GLY A 103 21.97 14.32 -20.10
C GLY A 103 22.77 13.13 -20.64
N LEU A 104 22.15 11.97 -20.75
CA LEU A 104 22.75 10.77 -21.35
C LEU A 104 22.96 10.94 -22.86
N ALA A 105 21.98 11.49 -23.59
CA ALA A 105 22.11 11.76 -25.02
C ALA A 105 23.25 12.73 -25.29
N LYS A 106 23.41 13.82 -24.52
CA LYS A 106 24.54 14.78 -24.63
C LYS A 106 25.91 14.13 -24.39
N LYS A 107 25.96 13.03 -23.63
CA LYS A 107 27.18 12.24 -23.39
C LYS A 107 27.41 11.15 -24.44
N GLY A 108 26.57 11.09 -25.46
CA GLY A 108 26.66 10.14 -26.59
C GLY A 108 26.17 8.73 -26.26
N TYR A 109 25.31 8.56 -25.26
CA TYR A 109 24.64 7.28 -24.98
C TYR A 109 23.37 7.11 -25.81
N ALA A 110 23.17 5.93 -26.39
CA ALA A 110 21.90 5.50 -26.96
C ALA A 110 21.07 4.87 -25.84
N VAL A 111 19.89 5.44 -25.56
CA VAL A 111 19.10 5.08 -24.38
C VAL A 111 17.89 4.21 -24.75
N MET A 112 17.79 3.03 -24.14
CA MET A 112 16.55 2.27 -24.08
C MET A 112 15.82 2.67 -22.80
N ASP A 113 14.76 3.45 -22.95
CA ASP A 113 14.00 4.02 -21.82
C ASP A 113 12.89 3.08 -21.37
N CYS A 114 13.10 2.42 -20.22
CA CYS A 114 12.10 1.65 -19.49
C CYS A 114 11.86 2.26 -18.09
N LEU A 115 12.22 3.53 -17.87
CA LEU A 115 11.99 4.24 -16.62
C LEU A 115 10.54 4.73 -16.55
N GLN A 116 9.82 4.26 -15.55
CA GLN A 116 8.41 4.60 -15.35
C GLN A 116 8.25 5.89 -14.53
N VAL A 117 7.37 6.78 -14.98
CA VAL A 117 6.94 7.94 -14.18
C VAL A 117 5.69 7.56 -13.40
N LEU A 118 5.72 7.81 -12.08
CA LEU A 118 4.61 7.54 -11.20
C LEU A 118 3.73 8.80 -10.98
N PRO A 119 2.40 8.66 -10.85
CA PRO A 119 1.62 7.40 -10.79
C PRO A 119 1.59 6.63 -12.10
N ASP A 120 1.55 5.29 -12.00
CA ASP A 120 1.27 4.39 -13.12
C ASP A 120 -0.24 4.39 -13.44
N GLU A 121 -0.70 5.38 -14.17
CA GLU A 121 -2.14 5.56 -14.47
C GLU A 121 -2.73 4.35 -15.21
N ALA A 122 -1.97 3.75 -16.11
CA ALA A 122 -2.42 2.60 -16.90
C ALA A 122 -2.53 1.33 -16.02
N GLY A 123 -1.50 1.02 -15.22
CA GLY A 123 -1.50 -0.14 -14.33
C GLY A 123 -2.48 -0.01 -13.15
N LEU A 124 -2.90 1.23 -12.84
CA LEU A 124 -3.90 1.55 -11.81
C LEU A 124 -5.31 1.71 -12.37
N GLU A 125 -5.50 1.57 -13.70
CA GLU A 125 -6.82 1.68 -14.34
C GLU A 125 -7.52 3.01 -14.00
N GLY A 126 -6.77 4.12 -13.90
CA GLY A 126 -7.25 5.45 -13.53
C GLY A 126 -7.51 5.66 -12.03
N LYS A 127 -7.38 4.63 -11.19
CA LYS A 127 -7.55 4.71 -9.73
C LYS A 127 -6.27 5.15 -9.04
N THR A 128 -5.82 6.37 -9.33
CA THR A 128 -4.60 6.96 -8.78
C THR A 128 -4.77 7.56 -7.38
N TYR A 129 -5.90 7.28 -6.75
CA TYR A 129 -6.19 7.63 -5.37
C TYR A 129 -6.66 6.42 -4.58
N GLY A 130 -6.63 6.52 -3.27
CA GLY A 130 -7.15 5.51 -2.37
C GLY A 130 -7.66 6.14 -1.07
N ILE A 131 -8.44 5.39 -0.34
CA ILE A 131 -8.92 5.77 0.98
C ILE A 131 -8.59 4.62 1.93
N VAL A 132 -7.97 4.92 3.06
CA VAL A 132 -7.66 3.89 4.07
C VAL A 132 -8.94 3.22 4.55
N ASN A 133 -8.96 1.88 4.50
CA ASN A 133 -10.17 1.07 4.65
C ASN A 133 -10.19 0.16 5.90
N VAL A 134 -9.16 0.24 6.71
CA VAL A 134 -9.03 -0.44 8.00
C VAL A 134 -8.77 0.58 9.11
N SER A 135 -9.08 0.24 10.35
CA SER A 135 -8.96 1.16 11.49
C SER A 135 -7.57 1.81 11.58
N VAL A 136 -6.53 1.02 11.47
CA VAL A 136 -5.14 1.45 11.39
C VAL A 136 -4.41 0.57 10.38
N CYS A 137 -3.78 1.17 9.38
CA CYS A 137 -3.05 0.44 8.38
C CYS A 137 -1.55 0.77 8.47
N ASN A 138 -0.71 -0.25 8.55
CA ASN A 138 0.73 -0.09 8.62
C ASN A 138 1.29 0.18 7.22
N LEU A 139 2.04 1.26 7.10
CA LEU A 139 2.74 1.68 5.90
C LEU A 139 4.21 1.32 6.03
N ARG A 140 4.76 0.61 5.04
CA ARG A 140 6.07 -0.04 5.14
C ARG A 140 7.04 0.46 4.08
N VAL A 141 8.34 0.29 4.37
CA VAL A 141 9.43 0.67 3.45
C VAL A 141 9.42 -0.19 2.19
N ALA A 142 9.08 -1.47 2.30
CA ALA A 142 8.99 -2.42 1.18
C ALA A 142 7.67 -3.21 1.23
N PRO A 143 7.23 -3.84 0.11
CA PRO A 143 5.99 -4.61 0.02
C PRO A 143 6.10 -5.99 0.67
N ASP A 144 6.47 -6.00 1.95
CA ASP A 144 6.66 -7.20 2.75
C ASP A 144 6.19 -6.97 4.18
N PHE A 145 5.55 -7.98 4.80
CA PHE A 145 5.06 -7.90 6.18
C PHE A 145 6.18 -7.82 7.23
N SER A 146 7.38 -8.30 6.91
CA SER A 146 8.57 -8.22 7.78
C SER A 146 9.33 -6.90 7.61
N SER A 147 9.00 -6.10 6.58
CA SER A 147 9.66 -4.82 6.33
C SER A 147 9.37 -3.81 7.44
N GLU A 148 10.34 -2.92 7.65
CA GLU A 148 10.23 -1.81 8.59
C GLU A 148 8.95 -0.98 8.35
N MET A 149 8.26 -0.61 9.43
CA MET A 149 7.14 0.31 9.39
C MET A 149 7.65 1.75 9.29
N MET A 150 7.08 2.53 8.38
CA MET A 150 7.45 3.92 8.15
C MET A 150 6.50 4.89 8.85
N THR A 151 5.21 4.58 8.82
CA THR A 151 4.13 5.34 9.47
C THR A 151 2.84 4.52 9.46
N GLN A 152 1.74 5.09 9.93
CA GLN A 152 0.41 4.47 9.88
C GLN A 152 -0.61 5.38 9.17
N GLY A 153 -1.60 4.76 8.54
CA GLY A 153 -2.79 5.42 8.00
C GLY A 153 -4.02 5.10 8.82
N LEU A 154 -4.88 6.07 9.06
CA LEU A 154 -6.14 5.91 9.78
C LEU A 154 -7.32 5.76 8.81
N MET A 155 -8.32 4.98 9.15
CA MET A 155 -9.54 4.78 8.33
C MET A 155 -10.13 6.11 7.87
N GLY A 156 -10.44 6.17 6.59
CA GLY A 156 -10.99 7.35 5.95
C GLY A 156 -9.95 8.36 5.45
N MET A 157 -8.66 8.17 5.75
CA MET A 157 -7.57 9.03 5.25
C MET A 157 -7.41 8.87 3.74
N PRO A 158 -7.47 9.95 2.95
CA PRO A 158 -7.18 9.91 1.52
C PRO A 158 -5.67 9.76 1.28
N VAL A 159 -5.30 9.03 0.24
CA VAL A 159 -3.91 8.84 -0.19
C VAL A 159 -3.82 8.92 -1.72
N ARG A 160 -2.64 9.25 -2.26
CA ARG A 160 -2.33 9.02 -3.67
C ARG A 160 -1.85 7.59 -3.84
N VAL A 161 -2.31 6.91 -4.88
CA VAL A 161 -1.79 5.60 -5.28
C VAL A 161 -0.81 5.81 -6.42
N LEU A 162 0.41 5.35 -6.27
CA LEU A 162 1.50 5.54 -7.22
C LEU A 162 1.67 4.34 -8.15
N GLN A 163 1.63 3.13 -7.59
CA GLN A 163 1.73 1.87 -8.36
C GLN A 163 1.13 0.69 -7.58
N ARG A 164 0.90 -0.42 -8.30
CA ARG A 164 0.43 -1.69 -7.73
C ARG A 164 1.35 -2.83 -8.16
N ASP A 165 1.83 -3.58 -7.17
CA ASP A 165 2.61 -4.80 -7.36
C ASP A 165 2.33 -5.76 -6.18
N GLY A 166 1.17 -6.44 -6.21
CA GLY A 166 0.67 -7.22 -5.06
C GLY A 166 0.29 -6.39 -3.83
N TRP A 167 1.01 -5.33 -3.59
CA TRP A 167 0.77 -4.23 -2.66
C TRP A 167 0.52 -2.93 -3.43
N TYR A 168 0.11 -1.88 -2.72
CA TYR A 168 0.05 -0.53 -3.28
C TYR A 168 1.22 0.30 -2.74
N ARG A 169 1.94 0.98 -3.63
CA ARG A 169 2.83 2.07 -3.25
C ARG A 169 2.00 3.35 -3.23
N ILE A 170 1.95 4.00 -2.11
CA ILE A 170 1.08 5.17 -1.88
C ILE A 170 1.89 6.36 -1.41
N GLN A 171 1.29 7.54 -1.51
CA GLN A 171 1.78 8.76 -0.88
C GLN A 171 0.70 9.30 0.06
N THR A 172 1.06 9.51 1.31
CA THR A 172 0.21 10.05 2.36
C THR A 172 0.02 11.57 2.22
N PRO A 173 -0.96 12.20 2.91
CA PRO A 173 -1.15 13.65 2.86
C PRO A 173 0.06 14.47 3.35
N ASP A 174 0.88 13.92 4.24
CA ASP A 174 2.16 14.48 4.71
C ASP A 174 3.35 14.10 3.82
N ASN A 175 3.07 13.59 2.61
CA ASN A 175 3.98 13.27 1.52
C ASN A 175 4.84 12.01 1.71
N TYR A 176 4.71 11.22 2.77
CA TYR A 176 5.45 9.97 2.87
C TYR A 176 5.04 8.97 1.80
N ILE A 177 6.04 8.42 1.10
CA ILE A 177 5.86 7.35 0.11
C ILE A 177 6.17 6.02 0.77
N ALA A 178 5.19 5.14 0.84
CA ALA A 178 5.32 3.85 1.51
C ALA A 178 4.46 2.78 0.83
N TRP A 179 4.68 1.52 1.22
CA TRP A 179 3.91 0.39 0.75
C TRP A 179 2.83 -0.01 1.74
N VAL A 180 1.65 -0.29 1.23
CA VAL A 180 0.50 -0.78 1.98
C VAL A 180 -0.04 -2.06 1.38
N HIS A 181 -0.37 -3.03 2.23
CA HIS A 181 -1.04 -4.24 1.77
C HIS A 181 -2.42 -3.91 1.17
N ARG A 182 -2.81 -4.64 0.13
CA ARG A 182 -4.03 -4.38 -0.67
C ARG A 182 -5.33 -4.23 0.12
N VAL A 183 -5.44 -4.83 1.30
CA VAL A 183 -6.62 -4.69 2.17
C VAL A 183 -6.63 -3.38 2.97
N GLY A 184 -5.50 -2.68 3.06
CA GLY A 184 -5.35 -1.45 3.84
C GLY A 184 -6.02 -0.23 3.22
N ILE A 185 -6.20 -0.21 1.90
CA ILE A 185 -6.85 0.90 1.18
C ILE A 185 -7.92 0.38 0.22
N HIS A 186 -8.89 1.25 -0.07
CA HIS A 186 -9.82 1.09 -1.18
C HIS A 186 -9.40 2.05 -2.30
N PRO A 187 -8.94 1.53 -3.48
CA PRO A 187 -8.54 2.38 -4.61
C PRO A 187 -9.76 3.04 -5.25
N VAL A 188 -9.64 4.33 -5.53
CA VAL A 188 -10.72 5.16 -6.05
C VAL A 188 -10.25 6.06 -7.19
N THR A 189 -11.18 6.52 -8.02
CA THR A 189 -10.95 7.57 -9.00
C THR A 189 -10.90 8.96 -8.33
N ARG A 190 -10.55 9.99 -9.09
CA ARG A 190 -10.60 11.37 -8.60
C ARG A 190 -12.02 11.81 -8.22
N GLU A 191 -13.01 11.40 -9.00
CA GLU A 191 -14.43 11.70 -8.78
C GLU A 191 -14.95 11.06 -7.49
N GLU A 192 -14.61 9.77 -7.28
CA GLU A 192 -14.97 9.03 -6.06
C GLU A 192 -14.30 9.64 -4.82
N LEU A 193 -13.02 10.03 -4.94
CA LEU A 193 -12.32 10.74 -3.86
C LEU A 193 -12.99 12.08 -3.55
N THR A 194 -13.38 12.83 -4.58
CA THR A 194 -14.08 14.11 -4.40
C THR A 194 -15.42 13.91 -3.69
N ALA A 195 -16.18 12.89 -4.09
CA ALA A 195 -17.44 12.53 -3.43
C ALA A 195 -17.19 12.12 -1.96
N TRP A 196 -16.14 11.35 -1.68
CA TRP A 196 -15.75 11.00 -0.31
C TRP A 196 -15.41 12.25 0.51
N ASN A 197 -14.60 13.15 -0.01
CA ASN A 197 -14.15 14.35 0.70
C ASN A 197 -15.31 15.30 1.02
N ASN A 198 -16.28 15.39 0.15
CA ASN A 198 -17.47 16.24 0.30
C ASN A 198 -18.56 15.63 1.20
N ALA A 199 -18.50 14.32 1.45
CA ALA A 199 -19.49 13.65 2.29
C ALA A 199 -19.36 14.09 3.76
N GLU A 200 -20.49 14.19 4.47
CA GLU A 200 -20.47 14.34 5.92
C GLU A 200 -19.92 13.08 6.59
N LYS A 201 -19.12 13.27 7.63
CA LYS A 201 -18.42 12.19 8.31
C LYS A 201 -18.68 12.16 9.80
N ILE A 202 -18.58 10.95 10.34
CA ILE A 202 -18.47 10.68 11.76
C ILE A 202 -16.98 10.42 12.06
N VAL A 203 -16.45 11.12 13.07
CA VAL A 203 -15.11 10.88 13.59
C VAL A 203 -15.20 10.06 14.88
N VAL A 204 -14.30 9.09 15.02
CA VAL A 204 -14.14 8.31 16.25
C VAL A 204 -13.29 9.10 17.23
N THR A 205 -13.80 9.28 18.46
CA THR A 205 -13.15 10.06 19.52
C THR A 205 -12.61 9.21 20.66
N SER A 206 -13.03 7.96 20.76
CA SER A 206 -12.48 6.98 21.70
C SER A 206 -11.23 6.32 21.15
N HIS A 207 -10.27 5.98 22.03
CA HIS A 207 -9.03 5.28 21.63
C HIS A 207 -9.30 3.96 20.92
N TYR A 208 -10.40 3.26 21.30
CA TYR A 208 -10.77 1.98 20.71
C TYR A 208 -12.29 1.78 20.78
N GLY A 209 -12.82 1.07 19.80
CA GLY A 209 -14.23 0.70 19.74
C GLY A 209 -14.56 -0.17 18.54
N PHE A 210 -15.87 -0.32 18.28
CA PHE A 210 -16.37 -1.17 17.19
C PHE A 210 -17.51 -0.50 16.43
N VAL A 211 -17.62 -0.89 15.16
CA VAL A 211 -18.80 -0.72 14.32
C VAL A 211 -19.57 -2.03 14.29
N TYR A 212 -20.88 -1.97 14.41
CA TYR A 212 -21.79 -3.12 14.54
C TYR A 212 -22.68 -3.26 13.31
N SER A 213 -23.15 -4.47 13.02
CA SER A 213 -24.07 -4.75 11.89
C SER A 213 -25.48 -4.21 12.12
N GLN A 214 -25.89 -3.99 13.35
CA GLN A 214 -27.17 -3.42 13.78
C GLN A 214 -26.93 -2.33 14.83
N PRO A 215 -27.90 -1.45 15.11
CA PRO A 215 -27.76 -0.37 16.10
C PRO A 215 -27.84 -0.94 17.55
N SER A 216 -26.99 -1.91 17.83
CA SER A 216 -26.90 -2.61 19.12
C SER A 216 -25.48 -3.15 19.32
N GLN A 217 -24.90 -2.95 20.49
CA GLN A 217 -23.59 -3.52 20.87
C GLN A 217 -23.61 -5.05 21.01
N ALA A 218 -24.78 -5.65 21.11
CA ALA A 218 -24.95 -7.10 21.15
C ALA A 218 -24.96 -7.74 19.75
N SER A 219 -25.01 -6.94 18.68
CA SER A 219 -24.98 -7.44 17.32
C SER A 219 -23.56 -7.76 16.84
N GLN A 220 -23.44 -8.45 15.71
CA GLN A 220 -22.15 -8.80 15.14
C GLN A 220 -21.30 -7.55 14.84
N THR A 221 -20.03 -7.60 15.18
CA THR A 221 -19.04 -6.58 14.86
C THR A 221 -18.71 -6.61 13.36
N VAL A 222 -18.70 -5.44 12.70
CA VAL A 222 -18.25 -5.26 11.31
C VAL A 222 -16.75 -5.02 11.26
N SER A 223 -16.26 -4.12 12.11
CA SER A 223 -14.83 -3.87 12.31
C SER A 223 -14.57 -3.22 13.67
N ASP A 224 -13.30 -3.21 14.05
CA ASP A 224 -12.80 -2.30 15.07
C ASP A 224 -12.63 -0.88 14.50
N VAL A 225 -12.47 0.09 15.41
CA VAL A 225 -12.13 1.49 15.09
C VAL A 225 -11.15 2.05 16.13
N ALA A 226 -10.41 3.08 15.75
CA ALA A 226 -9.45 3.80 16.59
C ALA A 226 -9.74 5.30 16.55
N ALA A 227 -9.23 6.07 17.52
CA ALA A 227 -9.33 7.51 17.54
C ALA A 227 -8.85 8.12 16.21
N GLY A 228 -9.57 9.11 15.69
CA GLY A 228 -9.25 9.75 14.42
C GLY A 228 -9.75 9.01 13.17
N ASN A 229 -10.40 7.84 13.31
CA ASN A 229 -11.04 7.20 12.17
C ASN A 229 -12.24 8.02 11.68
N HIS A 230 -12.39 8.12 10.35
CA HIS A 230 -13.49 8.79 9.69
C HIS A 230 -14.32 7.81 8.89
N LEU A 231 -15.63 7.86 9.05
CA LEU A 231 -16.62 7.08 8.30
C LEU A 231 -17.67 8.01 7.73
N LYS A 232 -18.18 7.69 6.53
CA LYS A 232 -19.25 8.47 5.92
C LYS A 232 -20.52 8.35 6.76
N TRP A 233 -21.17 9.48 7.06
CA TRP A 233 -22.41 9.50 7.82
C TRP A 233 -23.61 9.25 6.90
N GLU A 234 -24.37 8.21 7.16
CA GLU A 234 -25.53 7.79 6.37
C GLU A 234 -26.85 8.05 7.10
N GLY A 235 -26.80 8.47 8.38
CA GLY A 235 -27.99 8.74 9.19
C GLY A 235 -27.80 8.39 10.66
N THR A 236 -28.92 8.36 11.37
CA THR A 236 -28.93 8.16 12.84
C THR A 236 -30.06 7.19 13.23
N LYS A 237 -29.79 6.26 14.15
CA LYS A 237 -30.78 5.34 14.70
C LYS A 237 -30.57 5.20 16.22
N GLY A 238 -31.42 5.85 17.01
CA GLY A 238 -31.31 5.85 18.46
C GLY A 238 -29.96 6.40 18.95
N ALA A 239 -29.22 5.60 19.72
CA ALA A 239 -27.90 5.92 20.25
C ALA A 239 -26.75 5.69 19.27
N PHE A 240 -27.03 5.38 18.00
CA PHE A 240 -26.02 5.05 16.98
C PHE A 240 -26.10 5.98 15.78
N TYR A 241 -24.95 6.20 15.13
CA TYR A 241 -24.85 6.69 13.76
C TYR A 241 -24.80 5.51 12.79
N LYS A 242 -25.58 5.58 11.68
CA LYS A 242 -25.39 4.70 10.54
C LYS A 242 -24.24 5.25 9.71
N VAL A 243 -23.28 4.41 9.39
CA VAL A 243 -22.05 4.80 8.68
C VAL A 243 -21.74 3.87 7.51
N ALA A 244 -21.00 4.40 6.52
CA ALA A 244 -20.46 3.64 5.42
C ALA A 244 -18.93 3.78 5.37
N TYR A 245 -18.28 2.67 4.99
CA TYR A 245 -16.85 2.55 4.76
C TYR A 245 -16.47 3.01 3.35
N PRO A 246 -15.17 3.24 3.08
CA PRO A 246 -14.71 3.55 1.74
C PRO A 246 -15.08 2.49 0.68
N ASP A 247 -15.12 1.23 1.06
CA ASP A 247 -15.46 0.09 0.20
C ASP A 247 -16.97 -0.20 0.09
N GLY A 248 -17.83 0.65 0.66
CA GLY A 248 -19.28 0.53 0.62
C GLY A 248 -19.90 -0.34 1.70
N ARG A 249 -19.12 -1.05 2.52
CA ARG A 249 -19.67 -1.71 3.73
C ARG A 249 -20.40 -0.69 4.59
N GLN A 250 -21.43 -1.13 5.29
CA GLN A 250 -22.21 -0.28 6.20
C GLN A 250 -22.22 -0.86 7.61
N GLY A 251 -22.52 -0.01 8.58
CA GLY A 251 -22.67 -0.44 9.97
C GLY A 251 -23.18 0.70 10.86
N TYR A 252 -23.13 0.46 12.16
CA TYR A 252 -23.61 1.35 13.19
C TYR A 252 -22.52 1.57 14.23
N ILE A 253 -22.20 2.82 14.53
CA ILE A 253 -21.23 3.20 15.56
C ILE A 253 -21.93 3.96 16.69
N SER A 254 -21.58 3.66 17.94
CA SER A 254 -22.19 4.33 19.11
C SER A 254 -21.82 5.82 19.16
N LYS A 255 -22.79 6.65 19.49
CA LYS A 255 -22.61 8.09 19.77
C LYS A 255 -21.72 8.34 21.00
N SER A 256 -21.53 7.36 21.88
CA SER A 256 -20.68 7.49 23.06
C SER A 256 -19.18 7.51 22.73
N ILE A 257 -18.79 6.98 21.55
CA ILE A 257 -17.39 6.88 21.10
C ILE A 257 -17.10 7.66 19.81
N SER A 258 -18.09 8.37 19.31
CA SER A 258 -17.98 9.07 18.01
C SER A 258 -18.92 10.26 17.93
N MET A 259 -18.63 11.19 17.03
CA MET A 259 -19.47 12.36 16.76
C MET A 259 -19.33 12.85 15.32
N PRO A 260 -20.26 13.70 14.83
CA PRO A 260 -20.10 14.38 13.54
C PRO A 260 -18.79 15.19 13.48
N GLU A 261 -18.05 15.05 12.40
CA GLU A 261 -16.73 15.68 12.21
C GLU A 261 -16.80 17.21 12.36
N LYS A 262 -17.82 17.86 11.80
CA LYS A 262 -18.02 19.32 11.94
C LYS A 262 -18.12 19.73 13.41
N LYS A 263 -18.85 18.95 14.22
CA LYS A 263 -18.98 19.19 15.67
C LYS A 263 -17.65 19.00 16.37
N TRP A 264 -16.93 17.91 16.04
CA TRP A 264 -15.63 17.63 16.63
C TRP A 264 -14.64 18.75 16.35
N ARG A 265 -14.54 19.21 15.08
CA ARG A 265 -13.65 20.33 14.71
C ARG A 265 -13.95 21.61 15.47
N ALA A 266 -15.23 21.90 15.72
CA ALA A 266 -15.64 23.06 16.50
C ALA A 266 -15.29 22.98 18.00
N THR A 267 -14.99 21.77 18.52
CA THR A 267 -14.57 21.56 19.92
C THR A 267 -13.06 21.58 20.11
N LEU A 268 -12.27 21.53 19.02
CA LEU A 268 -10.81 21.51 19.10
C LEU A 268 -10.28 22.86 19.62
N LYS A 269 -9.44 22.78 20.62
CA LYS A 269 -8.66 23.91 21.12
C LYS A 269 -7.18 23.65 20.82
N GLN A 270 -6.51 24.68 20.30
CA GLN A 270 -5.06 24.61 19.97
C GLN A 270 -4.23 25.35 21.04
N ASP A 271 -4.61 25.22 22.32
CA ASP A 271 -3.87 25.75 23.43
C ASP A 271 -2.99 24.65 24.11
N ALA A 272 -1.97 25.07 24.84
CA ALA A 272 -1.04 24.16 25.50
C ALA A 272 -1.74 23.18 26.46
N ALA A 273 -2.75 23.66 27.20
CA ALA A 273 -3.49 22.82 28.15
C ALA A 273 -4.24 21.68 27.44
N SER A 274 -4.85 21.96 26.30
CA SER A 274 -5.58 20.94 25.50
C SER A 274 -4.62 19.93 24.86
N ILE A 275 -3.46 20.38 24.40
CA ILE A 275 -2.42 19.50 23.85
C ILE A 275 -1.89 18.57 24.94
N ILE A 276 -1.54 19.12 26.12
CA ILE A 276 -1.06 18.34 27.25
C ILE A 276 -2.14 17.34 27.72
N ALA A 277 -3.40 17.77 27.82
CA ALA A 277 -4.50 16.88 28.21
C ALA A 277 -4.67 15.71 27.22
N THR A 278 -4.53 15.97 25.92
CA THR A 278 -4.56 14.93 24.90
C THR A 278 -3.39 13.97 25.05
N ALA A 279 -2.17 14.48 25.27
CA ALA A 279 -1.00 13.64 25.53
C ALA A 279 -1.17 12.77 26.78
N HIS A 280 -1.68 13.34 27.87
CA HIS A 280 -2.01 12.57 29.08
C HIS A 280 -3.07 11.48 28.83
N SER A 281 -4.05 11.71 27.97
CA SER A 281 -5.04 10.70 27.63
C SER A 281 -4.43 9.50 26.88
N MET A 282 -3.25 9.67 26.29
CA MET A 282 -2.49 8.63 25.58
C MET A 282 -1.58 7.82 26.53
N MET A 283 -1.48 8.17 27.80
CA MET A 283 -0.69 7.42 28.79
C MET A 283 -1.14 5.96 28.86
N GLY A 284 -0.16 5.03 28.82
CA GLY A 284 -0.42 3.59 28.84
C GLY A 284 -0.62 2.96 27.46
N ILE A 285 -0.65 3.73 26.37
CA ILE A 285 -0.59 3.18 25.04
C ILE A 285 0.81 2.60 24.80
N PRO A 286 0.94 1.37 24.25
CA PRO A 286 2.24 0.75 24.02
C PRO A 286 3.07 1.52 23.01
N TYR A 287 4.39 1.51 23.24
CA TYR A 287 5.33 2.01 22.22
C TYR A 287 5.33 1.11 21.00
N LEU A 288 5.22 1.73 19.83
CA LEU A 288 5.32 1.06 18.53
C LEU A 288 6.14 1.96 17.60
N TRP A 289 7.27 1.46 17.10
CA TRP A 289 8.08 2.19 16.12
C TRP A 289 7.24 2.66 14.93
N ALA A 290 7.31 3.96 14.58
CA ALA A 290 6.48 4.60 13.56
C ALA A 290 4.95 4.49 13.81
N GLY A 291 4.54 4.26 15.05
CA GLY A 291 3.14 4.23 15.46
C GLY A 291 2.57 5.63 15.61
N THR A 292 1.44 5.90 14.95
CA THR A 292 0.76 7.21 14.94
C THR A 292 -0.73 7.07 15.29
N SER A 293 -1.08 6.07 16.07
CA SER A 293 -2.47 5.75 16.41
C SER A 293 -2.64 5.39 17.87
N SER A 294 -3.89 5.39 18.36
CA SER A 294 -4.22 4.91 19.70
C SER A 294 -3.97 3.42 19.93
N LYS A 295 -3.51 2.66 18.93
CA LYS A 295 -3.06 1.27 19.06
C LYS A 295 -1.57 1.11 19.33
N GLY A 296 -0.80 2.16 19.14
CA GLY A 296 0.63 2.24 19.38
C GLY A 296 1.17 3.57 18.89
N VAL A 297 2.05 4.17 19.68
CA VAL A 297 2.68 5.47 19.41
C VAL A 297 4.19 5.36 19.49
N ASP A 298 4.91 6.20 18.78
CA ASP A 298 6.34 6.37 18.94
C ASP A 298 6.68 7.67 19.70
N CYS A 299 7.91 8.16 19.56
CA CYS A 299 8.39 9.36 20.25
C CYS A 299 8.15 10.67 19.47
N SER A 300 7.57 10.61 18.26
CA SER A 300 7.35 11.78 17.38
C SER A 300 5.99 12.46 17.58
#